data_5e55643edc5a2527cebb0343f05b9b82
#
_entry.id   5e55643edc5a2527cebb0343f05b9b82
#
_cell.length_a   1.000
_cell.length_b   1.000
_cell.length_c   1.000
_cell.angle_alpha   90.00
_cell.angle_beta   90.00
_cell.angle_gamma   90.00
#
_symmetry.space_group_name_H-M   'P 1'
#
loop_
_entity.id
_entity.type
_entity.pdbx_description
1 polymer ?
#
loop_
_entity_poly.entity_id
_entity_poly.type
_entity_poly.pdbx_seq_one_letter_code
_entity_poly.pdbx_strand_id
1 'polypeptide(L)'
;MTVAPEQSSGFSPEEEAYLQQLSERGLNIEGVEDQLTATGRTVCADDTVTRDAVAGQLVEQRRTDMDPAALGTLIADTARANLC
;
A
#
# COMPACT_ATOMS: atom_id res chain seq x y z
N MET A 1 16.92 -21.23 13.26
CA MET A 1 16.69 -20.81 13.02
C MET A 1 16.14 -20.22 12.72
N THR A 2 15.71 -19.95 12.58
CA THR A 2 15.09 -19.37 12.30
C THR A 2 14.79 -18.63 11.71
N VAL A 3 14.44 -18.32 11.41
CA VAL A 3 14.13 -17.59 10.85
C VAL A 3 13.53 -17.00 10.47
N ALA A 4 13.42 -16.70 10.34
CA ALA A 4 13.01 -15.94 9.91
C ALA A 4 12.09 -15.40 9.73
N PRO A 5 11.67 -15.06 9.97
CA PRO A 5 10.53 -14.65 9.75
C PRO A 5 10.21 -13.71 8.94
N GLU A 6 10.72 -13.17 8.81
CA GLU A 6 10.48 -12.32 8.20
C GLU A 6 10.01 -12.47 7.08
N GLN A 7 10.38 -12.90 6.65
CA GLN A 7 9.89 -13.14 5.61
C GLN A 7 8.77 -13.73 5.81
N SER A 8 8.56 -13.96 6.81
CA SER A 8 7.29 -14.47 7.18
C SER A 8 6.18 -13.67 6.66
N SER A 9 6.40 -12.44 6.31
CA SER A 9 5.39 -11.62 5.67
C SER A 9 5.01 -12.13 4.29
N GLY A 10 5.89 -12.85 3.62
CA GLY A 10 5.63 -13.32 2.28
C GLY A 10 5.74 -12.24 1.21
N PHE A 11 6.22 -11.06 1.56
CA PHE A 11 6.34 -9.97 0.62
C PHE A 11 7.74 -9.90 0.04
N SER A 12 7.83 -9.51 -1.22
CA SER A 12 9.12 -9.27 -1.86
C SER A 12 9.76 -8.01 -1.29
N PRO A 13 11.07 -7.80 -1.51
CA PRO A 13 11.71 -6.56 -1.06
C PRO A 13 11.04 -5.32 -1.62
N GLU A 14 10.57 -5.37 -2.86
CA GLU A 14 9.88 -4.24 -3.47
C GLU A 14 8.56 -3.98 -2.76
N GLU A 15 7.82 -5.03 -2.44
CA GLU A 15 6.57 -4.89 -1.73
C GLU A 15 6.78 -4.34 -0.33
N GLU A 16 7.83 -4.79 0.34
CA GLU A 16 8.15 -4.29 1.66
C GLU A 16 8.52 -2.81 1.63
N ALA A 17 9.29 -2.41 0.63
CA ALA A 17 9.64 -0.99 0.47
C ALA A 17 8.40 -0.15 0.23
N TYR A 18 7.50 -0.63 -0.62
CA TYR A 18 6.24 0.03 -0.91
C TYR A 18 5.43 0.24 0.38
N LEU A 19 5.25 -0.83 1.16
CA LEU A 19 4.48 -0.76 2.39
C LEU A 19 5.14 0.16 3.41
N GLN A 20 6.46 0.08 3.53
CA GLN A 20 7.18 0.93 4.47
C GLN A 20 7.05 2.39 4.12
N GLN A 21 7.15 2.73 2.85
CA GLN A 21 7.02 4.13 2.42
C GLN A 21 5.64 4.67 2.69
N LEU A 22 4.60 3.85 2.51
CA LEU A 22 3.24 4.27 2.84
C LEU A 22 3.10 4.52 4.33
N SER A 23 3.67 3.64 5.14
CA SER A 23 3.64 3.80 6.58
C SER A 23 4.35 5.09 7.02
N GLU A 24 5.48 5.39 6.40
CA GLU A 24 6.25 6.59 6.73
C GLU A 24 5.49 7.86 6.39
N ARG A 25 4.56 7.79 5.45
CA ARG A 25 3.75 8.94 5.07
C ARG A 25 2.49 9.07 5.90
N GLY A 26 2.33 8.25 6.93
CA GLY A 26 1.24 8.40 7.86
C GLY A 26 0.06 7.49 7.60
N LEU A 27 0.25 6.43 6.82
CA LEU A 27 -0.80 5.44 6.59
C LEU A 27 -0.60 4.26 7.53
N ASN A 28 -1.61 3.91 8.29
CA ASN A 28 -1.58 2.72 9.14
C ASN A 28 -1.83 1.50 8.25
N ILE A 29 -0.79 0.72 7.99
CA ILE A 29 -0.87 -0.40 7.06
C ILE A 29 -1.22 -1.71 7.75
N GLU A 30 -1.31 -1.75 9.07
CA GLU A 30 -1.52 -3.00 9.79
C GLU A 30 -2.84 -3.66 9.41
N GLY A 31 -2.76 -4.91 9.03
CA GLY A 31 -3.94 -5.68 8.69
C GLY A 31 -4.42 -5.49 7.26
N VAL A 32 -3.82 -4.58 6.50
CA VAL A 32 -4.22 -4.32 5.12
C VAL A 32 -3.04 -4.43 4.16
N GLU A 33 -1.97 -5.09 4.60
CA GLU A 33 -0.76 -5.19 3.76
C GLU A 33 -1.05 -5.91 2.44
N ASP A 34 -1.78 -7.02 2.50
CA ASP A 34 -2.13 -7.77 1.29
C ASP A 34 -3.01 -6.93 0.36
N GLN A 35 -3.97 -6.22 0.93
CA GLN A 35 -4.86 -5.38 0.15
C GLN A 35 -4.08 -4.26 -0.52
N LEU A 36 -3.14 -3.66 0.21
CA LEU A 36 -2.35 -2.56 -0.33
C LEU A 36 -1.43 -3.02 -1.45
N THR A 37 -0.77 -4.17 -1.29
CA THR A 37 0.10 -4.68 -2.35
C THR A 37 -0.71 -5.06 -3.58
N ALA A 38 -1.87 -5.69 -3.40
CA ALA A 38 -2.74 -6.01 -4.53
C ALA A 38 -3.18 -4.74 -5.25
N THR A 39 -3.55 -3.71 -4.48
CA THR A 39 -3.95 -2.42 -5.05
C THR A 39 -2.80 -1.78 -5.82
N GLY A 40 -1.59 -1.83 -5.26
CA GLY A 40 -0.43 -1.29 -5.95
C GLY A 40 -0.18 -1.95 -7.29
N ARG A 41 -0.40 -3.25 -7.36
CA ARG A 41 -0.23 -3.95 -8.63
C ARG A 41 -1.30 -3.58 -9.65
N THR A 42 -2.52 -3.25 -9.22
CA THR A 42 -3.53 -2.76 -10.14
C THR A 42 -3.16 -1.38 -10.67
N VAL A 43 -2.47 -0.57 -9.87
CA VAL A 43 -1.96 0.72 -10.34
C VAL A 43 -0.97 0.50 -11.48
N CYS A 44 -0.12 -0.51 -11.36
CA CYS A 44 0.82 -0.84 -12.44
C CYS A 44 0.10 -1.21 -13.72
N ALA A 45 -1.15 -1.69 -13.60
CA ALA A 45 -1.98 -2.03 -14.75
C ALA A 45 -2.93 -0.87 -15.14
N ASP A 46 -2.66 0.33 -14.61
CA ASP A 46 -3.44 1.54 -14.92
C ASP A 46 -4.88 1.50 -14.42
N ASP A 47 -5.16 0.71 -13.39
CA ASP A 47 -6.50 0.64 -12.79
C ASP A 47 -6.60 1.68 -11.68
N THR A 48 -7.27 2.79 -11.98
CA THR A 48 -7.47 3.84 -10.98
C THR A 48 -8.72 3.62 -10.15
N VAL A 49 -9.65 2.80 -10.62
CA VAL A 49 -10.92 2.57 -9.90
C VAL A 49 -10.67 1.84 -8.60
N THR A 50 -9.88 0.75 -8.65
CA THR A 50 -9.54 0.00 -7.45
C THR A 50 -8.75 0.87 -6.48
N ARG A 51 -7.79 1.64 -7.00
CA ARG A 51 -7.00 2.54 -6.17
C ARG A 51 -7.90 3.52 -5.43
N ASP A 52 -8.83 4.13 -6.14
CA ASP A 52 -9.68 5.15 -5.53
C ASP A 52 -10.62 4.53 -4.50
N ALA A 53 -11.15 3.35 -4.78
CA ALA A 53 -12.05 2.67 -3.84
C ALA A 53 -11.31 2.30 -2.56
N VAL A 54 -10.10 1.76 -2.70
CA VAL A 54 -9.30 1.38 -1.53
C VAL A 54 -8.90 2.61 -0.74
N ALA A 55 -8.50 3.68 -1.42
CA ALA A 55 -8.13 4.92 -0.73
C ALA A 55 -9.31 5.44 0.10
N GLY A 56 -10.50 5.47 -0.48
CA GLY A 56 -11.69 5.91 0.26
C GLY A 56 -11.97 5.04 1.47
N GLN A 57 -11.84 3.72 1.31
CA GLN A 57 -12.08 2.79 2.40
C GLN A 57 -11.08 2.99 3.54
N LEU A 58 -9.81 3.17 3.21
CA LEU A 58 -8.79 3.36 4.23
C LEU A 58 -8.98 4.66 5.00
N VAL A 59 -9.43 5.71 4.32
CA VAL A 59 -9.73 6.97 4.98
C VAL A 59 -10.93 6.80 5.92
N GLU A 60 -11.95 6.07 5.48
CA GLU A 60 -13.11 5.80 6.35
C GLU A 60 -12.73 5.00 7.58
N GLN A 61 -11.72 4.13 7.46
CA GLN A 61 -11.22 3.35 8.59
C GLN A 61 -10.29 4.17 9.48
N ARG A 62 -10.07 5.44 9.14
CA ARG A 62 -9.22 6.34 9.91
C ARG A 62 -7.78 5.87 10.01
N ARG A 63 -7.29 5.26 8.95
CA ARG A 63 -5.91 4.78 8.91
C ARG A 63 -4.93 5.89 8.52
N THR A 64 -5.45 7.05 8.12
CA THR A 64 -4.64 8.19 7.73
C THR A 64 -5.47 9.45 7.90
N ASP A 65 -4.79 10.58 8.03
CA ASP A 65 -5.43 11.90 8.07
C ASP A 65 -5.56 12.52 6.69
N MET A 66 -5.01 11.88 5.66
CA MET A 66 -5.12 12.38 4.29
C MET A 66 -6.54 12.21 3.79
N ASP A 67 -6.93 13.07 2.82
CA ASP A 67 -8.19 12.83 2.13
C ASP A 67 -8.02 11.72 1.10
N PRO A 68 -9.14 11.16 0.58
CA PRO A 68 -9.03 10.02 -0.34
C PRO A 68 -8.22 10.33 -1.60
N ALA A 69 -8.33 11.54 -2.14
CA ALA A 69 -7.60 11.90 -3.35
C ALA A 69 -6.10 11.90 -3.10
N ALA A 70 -5.68 12.50 -1.97
CA ALA A 70 -4.27 12.55 -1.62
C ALA A 70 -3.72 11.15 -1.37
N LEU A 71 -4.48 10.31 -0.68
CA LEU A 71 -4.06 8.95 -0.42
C LEU A 71 -3.96 8.14 -1.71
N GLY A 72 -4.92 8.30 -2.61
CA GLY A 72 -4.86 7.62 -3.90
C GLY A 72 -3.62 8.00 -4.68
N THR A 73 -3.26 9.27 -4.69
CA THR A 73 -2.04 9.72 -5.35
C THR A 73 -0.80 9.13 -4.68
N LEU A 74 -0.77 9.10 -3.37
CA LEU A 74 0.36 8.51 -2.64
C LEU A 74 0.51 7.03 -2.99
N ILE A 75 -0.58 6.28 -2.99
CA ILE A 75 -0.56 4.86 -3.34
C ILE A 75 0.00 4.69 -4.76
N ALA A 76 -0.51 5.49 -5.70
CA ALA A 76 -0.09 5.37 -7.09
C ALA A 76 1.40 5.69 -7.25
N ASP A 77 1.86 6.79 -6.67
CA ASP A 77 3.26 7.19 -6.80
C ASP A 77 4.18 6.16 -6.16
N THR A 78 3.81 5.68 -4.98
CA THR A 78 4.64 4.71 -4.26
C THR A 78 4.68 3.38 -5.00
N ALA A 79 3.54 2.95 -5.55
CA ALA A 79 3.48 1.72 -6.34
C ALA A 79 4.36 1.82 -7.57
N ARG A 80 4.28 2.94 -8.29
CA ARG A 80 5.09 3.12 -9.50
C ARG A 80 6.58 3.13 -9.18
N ALA A 81 6.94 3.64 -8.04
CA ALA A 81 8.35 3.71 -7.66
C ALA A 81 8.90 2.36 -7.22
N ASN A 82 8.07 1.45 -6.75
CA ASN A 82 8.54 0.22 -6.13
C ASN A 82 8.03 -1.05 -6.80
N LEU A 83 6.79 -1.07 -7.30
CA LEU A 83 6.17 -2.29 -7.80
C LEU A 83 6.12 -2.36 -9.31
N CYS A 84 6.16 -1.24 -9.97
CA CYS A 84 6.12 -1.19 -11.42
C CYS A 84 7.51 -1.11 -11.99
#